data_8dedc4f3ded4ca0a8a72caae65f5075e
#
_entry.id   8dedc4f3ded4ca0a8a72caae65f5075e
#
_cell.length_a   1.000
_cell.length_b   1.000
_cell.length_c   1.000
_cell.angle_alpha   90.00
_cell.angle_beta   90.00
_cell.angle_gamma   90.00
#
_symmetry.space_group_name_H-M   'P 1'
#
loop_
_entity.id
_entity.type
_entity.pdbx_description
1 polymer ?
#
loop_
_entity_poly.entity_id
_entity_poly.type
_entity_poly.pdbx_seq_one_letter_code
_entity_poly.pdbx_strand_id
1 'polypeptide(L)'
;YITKPFTDIELLNSIERRLRKVELLRKEYSPDVNGIHAFMKDLGREDALKALSEGRNINHYKKKQLIYSEGNHPGRLYFVQKGKIKTFKSNDDGKELTIGLFKEGDFFGYVSLLENSVYKETAEAMEDADVAVIPREDFESLINDNPEVTRKFIGMLASNVSEKEEQLLGLAYNSLRKRVADALITLEKKYKKPDSLPFSIHISREDLANIA
;
A
#
# COMPACT_ATOMS: atom_id res chain seq x y z
N TYR A 1 -14.24 -9.23 -30.00
CA TYR A 1 -15.12 -9.31 -31.18
C TYR A 1 -15.18 -10.76 -31.63
N ILE A 2 -16.42 -11.29 -31.80
CA ILE A 2 -16.64 -12.61 -32.37
C ILE A 2 -17.02 -12.37 -33.84
N THR A 3 -16.28 -12.97 -34.75
CA THR A 3 -16.58 -12.94 -36.21
C THR A 3 -17.50 -14.08 -36.58
N LYS A 4 -18.50 -13.84 -37.44
CA LYS A 4 -19.36 -14.89 -37.97
C LYS A 4 -18.62 -15.70 -39.07
N PRO A 5 -18.81 -17.03 -39.14
CA PRO A 5 -19.67 -17.89 -38.32
C PRO A 5 -19.00 -18.22 -36.97
N PHE A 6 -19.78 -18.36 -35.87
CA PHE A 6 -19.31 -18.76 -34.56
C PHE A 6 -20.14 -19.94 -34.03
N THR A 7 -19.53 -20.75 -33.20
CA THR A 7 -20.19 -21.87 -32.51
C THR A 7 -20.84 -21.40 -31.19
N ASP A 8 -21.83 -22.16 -30.70
CA ASP A 8 -22.50 -21.89 -29.44
C ASP A 8 -21.51 -21.84 -28.26
N ILE A 9 -20.45 -22.67 -28.34
CA ILE A 9 -19.39 -22.72 -27.34
C ILE A 9 -18.55 -21.42 -27.35
N GLU A 10 -18.22 -20.88 -28.51
CA GLU A 10 -17.49 -19.63 -28.64
C GLU A 10 -18.31 -18.42 -28.13
N LEU A 11 -19.62 -18.46 -28.41
CA LEU A 11 -20.56 -17.45 -27.91
C LEU A 11 -20.67 -17.51 -26.38
N LEU A 12 -20.87 -18.69 -25.79
CA LEU A 12 -20.94 -18.89 -24.36
C LEU A 12 -19.64 -18.45 -23.67
N ASN A 13 -18.49 -18.85 -24.16
CA ASN A 13 -17.19 -18.44 -23.64
C ASN A 13 -16.97 -16.92 -23.71
N SER A 14 -17.48 -16.28 -24.75
CA SER A 14 -17.40 -14.81 -24.88
C SER A 14 -18.35 -14.10 -23.93
N ILE A 15 -19.53 -14.64 -23.68
CA ILE A 15 -20.50 -14.15 -22.71
C ILE A 15 -19.95 -14.33 -21.29
N GLU A 16 -19.42 -15.51 -20.95
CA GLU A 16 -18.80 -15.76 -19.65
C GLU A 16 -17.63 -14.82 -19.36
N ARG A 17 -16.74 -14.61 -20.35
CA ARG A 17 -15.63 -13.64 -20.21
C ARG A 17 -16.14 -12.21 -19.95
N ARG A 18 -17.22 -11.79 -20.61
CA ARG A 18 -17.83 -10.47 -20.39
C ARG A 18 -18.53 -10.37 -19.05
N LEU A 19 -19.28 -11.39 -18.63
CA LEU A 19 -19.93 -11.44 -17.32
C LEU A 19 -18.91 -11.44 -16.19
N ARG A 20 -17.85 -12.25 -16.28
CA ARG A 20 -16.73 -12.19 -15.32
C ARG A 20 -16.09 -10.81 -15.26
N LYS A 21 -15.90 -10.15 -16.41
CA LYS A 21 -15.36 -8.79 -16.44
C LYS A 21 -16.30 -7.77 -15.78
N VAL A 22 -17.61 -7.91 -15.94
CA VAL A 22 -18.63 -7.05 -15.29
C VAL A 22 -18.76 -7.36 -13.80
N GLU A 23 -18.65 -8.62 -13.36
CA GLU A 23 -18.62 -8.99 -11.96
C GLU A 23 -17.34 -8.48 -11.26
N LEU A 24 -16.20 -8.56 -11.94
CA LEU A 24 -14.94 -7.98 -11.45
C LEU A 24 -15.04 -6.45 -11.29
N LEU A 25 -15.74 -5.76 -12.20
CA LEU A 25 -15.99 -4.32 -12.12
C LEU A 25 -17.03 -3.94 -11.05
N ARG A 26 -17.90 -4.87 -10.63
CA ARG A 26 -18.91 -4.67 -9.59
C ARG A 26 -18.44 -5.00 -8.18
N LYS A 27 -17.39 -5.82 -8.01
CA LYS A 27 -16.73 -5.94 -6.72
C LYS A 27 -16.15 -4.57 -6.37
N GLU A 28 -16.68 -3.94 -5.33
CA GLU A 28 -16.06 -2.79 -4.68
C GLU A 28 -14.71 -3.26 -4.14
N TYR A 29 -13.67 -3.07 -4.94
CA TYR A 29 -12.32 -3.27 -4.45
C TYR A 29 -12.05 -2.18 -3.43
N SER A 30 -11.79 -2.56 -2.17
CA SER A 30 -11.24 -1.63 -1.22
C SER A 30 -9.97 -1.00 -1.82
N PRO A 31 -9.74 0.30 -1.63
CA PRO A 31 -8.57 0.99 -2.20
C PRO A 31 -7.25 0.56 -1.57
N ASP A 32 -7.27 -0.45 -0.71
CA ASP A 32 -6.11 -1.04 -0.07
C ASP A 32 -5.47 -2.14 -0.95
N VAL A 33 -4.31 -2.60 -0.52
CA VAL A 33 -3.50 -3.59 -1.23
C VAL A 33 -4.13 -4.99 -1.26
N ASN A 34 -5.04 -5.31 -0.31
CA ASN A 34 -5.83 -6.54 -0.39
C ASN A 34 -6.72 -6.51 -1.65
N GLY A 35 -7.20 -5.32 -2.07
CA GLY A 35 -7.88 -5.11 -3.34
C GLY A 35 -6.98 -5.39 -4.55
N ILE A 36 -5.69 -5.03 -4.51
CA ILE A 36 -4.74 -5.34 -5.60
C ILE A 36 -4.46 -6.84 -5.64
N HIS A 37 -4.21 -7.49 -4.49
CA HIS A 37 -4.03 -8.94 -4.41
C HIS A 37 -5.26 -9.71 -4.90
N ALA A 38 -6.47 -9.33 -4.47
CA ALA A 38 -7.71 -9.94 -4.91
C ALA A 38 -7.93 -9.75 -6.42
N PHE A 39 -7.64 -8.55 -6.92
CA PHE A 39 -7.76 -8.21 -8.33
C PHE A 39 -6.78 -9.00 -9.21
N MET A 40 -5.52 -9.15 -8.80
CA MET A 40 -4.52 -9.88 -9.56
C MET A 40 -4.72 -11.40 -9.46
N LYS A 41 -5.24 -11.91 -8.35
CA LYS A 41 -5.66 -13.31 -8.18
C LYS A 41 -6.83 -13.67 -9.11
N ASP A 42 -7.85 -12.81 -9.20
CA ASP A 42 -9.02 -13.01 -10.05
C ASP A 42 -8.71 -12.90 -11.55
N LEU A 43 -7.61 -12.23 -11.94
CA LEU A 43 -7.16 -12.15 -13.34
C LEU A 43 -6.32 -13.35 -13.80
N GLY A 44 -6.06 -14.33 -12.92
CA GLY A 44 -5.16 -15.44 -13.23
C GLY A 44 -3.70 -15.02 -13.43
N ARG A 45 -3.36 -13.80 -13.01
CA ARG A 45 -2.03 -13.20 -13.04
C ARG A 45 -1.39 -13.14 -11.65
N GLU A 46 -1.63 -14.17 -10.84
CA GLU A 46 -0.78 -14.48 -9.68
C GLU A 46 0.71 -14.43 -10.05
N ASP A 47 1.00 -14.75 -11.32
CA ASP A 47 2.36 -14.73 -11.86
C ASP A 47 2.98 -13.33 -11.97
N ALA A 48 2.20 -12.26 -12.14
CA ALA A 48 2.80 -10.92 -12.30
C ALA A 48 3.21 -10.29 -10.95
N LEU A 49 2.47 -10.50 -9.86
CA LEU A 49 2.91 -10.07 -8.52
C LEU A 49 3.83 -11.10 -7.86
N LYS A 50 3.64 -12.40 -8.13
CA LYS A 50 4.63 -13.41 -7.78
C LYS A 50 5.92 -13.18 -8.58
N ALA A 51 5.87 -12.88 -9.86
CA ALA A 51 7.05 -12.48 -10.63
C ALA A 51 7.67 -11.15 -10.16
N LEU A 52 6.88 -10.24 -9.57
CA LEU A 52 7.40 -9.07 -8.88
C LEU A 52 7.99 -9.39 -7.50
N SER A 53 7.55 -10.46 -6.85
CA SER A 53 8.03 -10.88 -5.52
C SER A 53 8.89 -12.16 -5.54
N GLU A 54 8.69 -13.09 -6.49
CA GLU A 54 9.48 -14.31 -6.65
C GLU A 54 10.80 -14.00 -7.35
N GLY A 55 11.91 -14.38 -6.71
CA GLY A 55 13.26 -14.17 -7.22
C GLY A 55 13.84 -12.78 -6.97
N ARG A 56 13.16 -11.91 -6.23
CA ARG A 56 13.66 -10.59 -5.86
C ARG A 56 14.33 -10.58 -4.51
N ASN A 57 15.25 -9.64 -4.34
CA ASN A 57 15.94 -9.46 -3.08
C ASN A 57 14.95 -9.02 -2.01
N ILE A 58 14.73 -9.89 -1.04
CA ILE A 58 14.02 -9.58 0.19
C ILE A 58 15.06 -9.03 1.15
N ASN A 59 14.88 -7.79 1.56
CA ASN A 59 15.71 -7.18 2.58
C ASN A 59 15.05 -7.37 3.95
N HIS A 60 15.87 -7.82 4.92
CA HIS A 60 15.46 -7.97 6.31
C HIS A 60 15.84 -6.73 7.09
N TYR A 61 14.88 -6.09 7.70
CA TYR A 61 15.08 -4.91 8.53
C TYR A 61 14.75 -5.22 9.99
N LYS A 62 15.64 -4.81 10.89
CA LYS A 62 15.39 -4.87 12.32
C LYS A 62 14.50 -3.73 12.76
N LYS A 63 13.80 -3.91 13.87
CA LYS A 63 13.04 -2.82 14.52
C LYS A 63 13.89 -1.56 14.64
N LYS A 64 13.32 -0.40 14.27
CA LYS A 64 13.97 0.93 14.21
C LYS A 64 15.07 1.08 13.14
N GLN A 65 15.20 0.12 12.23
CA GLN A 65 16.12 0.26 11.11
C GLN A 65 15.46 1.07 9.98
N LEU A 66 16.21 2.04 9.44
CA LEU A 66 15.78 2.86 8.32
C LEU A 66 15.82 2.06 7.01
N ILE A 67 14.81 2.25 6.19
CA ILE A 67 14.70 1.65 4.84
C ILE A 67 15.16 2.66 3.79
N TYR A 68 14.72 3.90 3.92
CA TYR A 68 15.22 5.05 3.17
C TYR A 68 15.06 6.32 4.01
N SER A 69 15.79 7.37 3.68
CA SER A 69 15.75 8.65 4.37
C SER A 69 15.23 9.75 3.45
N GLU A 70 14.59 10.75 4.06
CA GLU A 70 14.23 11.99 3.39
C GLU A 70 15.44 12.59 2.66
N GLY A 71 15.23 13.15 1.47
CA GLY A 71 16.28 13.72 0.61
C GLY A 71 17.00 12.72 -0.30
N ASN A 72 16.89 11.41 -0.06
CA ASN A 72 17.49 10.41 -0.94
C ASN A 72 16.71 10.27 -2.25
N HIS A 73 17.41 9.93 -3.33
CA HIS A 73 16.78 9.67 -4.63
C HIS A 73 16.07 8.30 -4.63
N PRO A 74 14.80 8.24 -5.08
CA PRO A 74 14.06 6.99 -5.15
C PRO A 74 14.51 6.17 -6.35
N GLY A 75 15.07 4.99 -6.09
CA GLY A 75 15.44 4.01 -7.12
C GLY A 75 14.58 2.75 -7.10
N ARG A 76 13.65 2.65 -6.16
CA ARG A 76 12.97 1.38 -5.86
C ARG A 76 11.58 1.62 -5.30
N LEU A 77 10.65 0.71 -5.66
CA LEU A 77 9.37 0.53 -4.98
C LEU A 77 9.54 -0.55 -3.91
N TYR A 78 8.89 -0.39 -2.78
CA TYR A 78 8.96 -1.33 -1.66
C TYR A 78 7.60 -1.99 -1.43
N PHE A 79 7.64 -3.28 -1.07
CA PHE A 79 6.48 -4.07 -0.73
C PHE A 79 6.71 -4.80 0.60
N VAL A 80 5.80 -4.62 1.56
CA VAL A 80 5.91 -5.26 2.88
C VAL A 80 5.45 -6.71 2.77
N GLN A 81 6.38 -7.65 2.86
CA GLN A 81 6.05 -9.08 2.92
C GLN A 81 5.69 -9.54 4.33
N LYS A 82 6.32 -8.94 5.34
CA LYS A 82 6.08 -9.23 6.74
C LYS A 82 6.46 -8.03 7.60
N GLY A 83 5.74 -7.84 8.71
CA GLY A 83 6.03 -6.78 9.68
C GLY A 83 5.25 -5.51 9.42
N LYS A 84 5.71 -4.42 10.05
CA LYS A 84 5.08 -3.10 10.02
C LYS A 84 6.12 -2.02 9.76
N ILE A 85 5.79 -1.10 8.87
CA ILE A 85 6.63 0.02 8.47
C ILE A 85 5.88 1.32 8.79
N LYS A 86 6.58 2.33 9.25
CA LYS A 86 6.09 3.72 9.32
C LYS A 86 6.87 4.60 8.37
N THR A 87 6.22 5.64 7.86
CA THR A 87 6.92 6.79 7.28
C THR A 87 6.65 8.02 8.13
N PHE A 88 7.67 8.84 8.29
CA PHE A 88 7.61 10.03 9.14
C PHE A 88 8.41 11.18 8.56
N LYS A 89 8.08 12.37 9.02
CA LYS A 89 8.88 13.59 8.83
C LYS A 89 9.42 14.06 10.15
N SER A 90 10.63 14.60 10.13
CA SER A 90 11.24 15.24 11.29
C SER A 90 11.30 16.75 11.06
N ASN A 91 11.07 17.52 12.13
CA ASN A 91 11.35 18.96 12.12
C ASN A 91 12.80 19.25 12.55
N ASP A 92 13.18 20.53 12.54
CA ASP A 92 14.53 20.97 12.90
C ASP A 92 14.89 20.66 14.38
N ASP A 93 13.90 20.50 15.25
CA ASP A 93 14.08 20.09 16.66
C ASP A 93 14.20 18.56 16.82
N GLY A 94 14.16 17.78 15.72
CA GLY A 94 14.20 16.32 15.74
C GLY A 94 12.90 15.64 16.19
N LYS A 95 11.78 16.38 16.26
CA LYS A 95 10.47 15.78 16.54
C LYS A 95 9.92 15.12 15.29
N GLU A 96 9.44 13.90 15.46
CA GLU A 96 8.87 13.12 14.39
C GLU A 96 7.35 13.23 14.33
N LEU A 97 6.80 13.27 13.13
CA LEU A 97 5.38 13.11 12.85
C LEU A 97 5.21 11.92 11.90
N THR A 98 4.51 10.89 12.36
CA THR A 98 4.18 9.73 11.51
C THR A 98 3.13 10.14 10.48
N ILE A 99 3.48 9.99 9.22
CA ILE A 99 2.63 10.36 8.08
C ILE A 99 2.12 9.15 7.30
N GLY A 100 2.66 7.96 7.51
CA GLY A 100 2.20 6.73 6.87
C GLY A 100 2.44 5.51 7.75
N LEU A 101 1.51 4.56 7.68
CA LEU A 101 1.59 3.25 8.34
C LEU A 101 1.33 2.17 7.30
N PHE A 102 2.23 1.18 7.22
CA PHE A 102 2.18 0.11 6.24
C PHE A 102 2.25 -1.24 6.93
N LYS A 103 1.46 -2.19 6.45
CA LYS A 103 1.39 -3.58 6.93
C LYS A 103 1.76 -4.56 5.82
N GLU A 104 1.80 -5.83 6.16
CA GLU A 104 1.92 -6.92 5.19
C GLU A 104 0.91 -6.75 4.03
N GLY A 105 1.43 -6.77 2.80
CA GLY A 105 0.68 -6.56 1.57
C GLY A 105 0.66 -5.11 1.07
N ASP A 106 1.18 -4.13 1.82
CA ASP A 106 1.20 -2.73 1.40
C ASP A 106 2.44 -2.38 0.57
N PHE A 107 2.27 -1.49 -0.42
CA PHE A 107 3.37 -0.83 -1.13
C PHE A 107 3.67 0.54 -0.53
N PHE A 108 4.95 0.93 -0.52
CA PHE A 108 5.37 2.26 -0.10
C PHE A 108 6.57 2.78 -0.90
N GLY A 109 6.87 4.08 -0.78
CA GLY A 109 7.94 4.74 -1.54
C GLY A 109 7.58 5.09 -2.99
N TYR A 110 6.37 4.78 -3.46
CA TYR A 110 5.93 5.00 -4.84
C TYR A 110 5.63 6.46 -5.18
N VAL A 111 5.28 7.29 -4.20
CA VAL A 111 4.94 8.71 -4.44
C VAL A 111 6.13 9.44 -5.06
N SER A 112 7.29 9.35 -4.45
CA SER A 112 8.51 9.99 -4.95
C SER A 112 9.01 9.41 -6.26
N LEU A 113 8.75 8.10 -6.53
CA LEU A 113 9.01 7.49 -7.84
C LEU A 113 8.14 8.10 -8.93
N LEU A 114 6.83 8.23 -8.67
CA LEU A 114 5.86 8.80 -9.61
C LEU A 114 6.08 10.29 -9.84
N GLU A 115 6.43 11.04 -8.79
CA GLU A 115 6.76 12.47 -8.90
C GLU A 115 8.13 12.74 -9.52
N ASN A 116 8.97 11.71 -9.69
CA ASN A 116 10.37 11.84 -10.08
C ASN A 116 11.14 12.85 -9.19
N SER A 117 10.89 12.79 -7.88
CA SER A 117 11.46 13.68 -6.87
C SER A 117 12.17 12.88 -5.78
N VAL A 118 12.98 13.54 -4.95
CA VAL A 118 13.59 12.92 -3.77
C VAL A 118 12.52 12.48 -2.77
N TYR A 119 12.84 11.51 -1.90
CA TYR A 119 11.94 11.15 -0.80
C TYR A 119 11.68 12.36 0.08
N LYS A 120 10.40 12.64 0.33
CA LYS A 120 9.93 13.74 1.19
C LYS A 120 9.66 13.28 2.62
N GLU A 121 10.04 12.03 2.93
CA GLU A 121 9.79 11.33 4.18
C GLU A 121 10.85 10.27 4.43
N THR A 122 11.01 9.85 5.67
CA THR A 122 11.88 8.75 6.07
C THR A 122 11.02 7.53 6.37
N ALA A 123 11.46 6.34 5.92
CA ALA A 123 10.79 5.07 6.21
C ALA A 123 11.60 4.23 7.21
N GLU A 124 10.91 3.69 8.23
CA GLU A 124 11.49 2.92 9.32
C GLU A 124 10.66 1.68 9.64
N ALA A 125 11.31 0.59 10.01
CA ALA A 125 10.68 -0.62 10.47
C ALA A 125 10.22 -0.48 11.95
N MET A 126 8.92 -0.63 12.21
CA MET A 126 8.34 -0.58 13.56
C MET A 126 8.59 -1.88 14.37
N GLU A 127 8.83 -2.97 13.66
CA GLU A 127 9.19 -4.30 14.18
C GLU A 127 10.10 -4.97 13.14
N ASP A 128 10.63 -6.18 13.45
CA ASP A 128 11.41 -6.93 12.47
C ASP A 128 10.54 -7.18 11.22
N ALA A 129 11.03 -6.77 10.04
CA ALA A 129 10.27 -6.72 8.81
C ALA A 129 11.03 -7.28 7.62
N ASP A 130 10.29 -7.93 6.72
CA ASP A 130 10.76 -8.43 5.45
C ASP A 130 10.14 -7.57 4.34
N VAL A 131 10.98 -6.92 3.55
CA VAL A 131 10.54 -5.99 2.51
C VAL A 131 11.13 -6.43 1.17
N ALA A 132 10.25 -6.72 0.22
CA ALA A 132 10.66 -6.95 -1.16
C ALA A 132 10.95 -5.62 -1.85
N VAL A 133 12.02 -5.60 -2.63
CA VAL A 133 12.53 -4.42 -3.31
C VAL A 133 12.35 -4.58 -4.80
N ILE A 134 11.60 -3.66 -5.41
CA ILE A 134 11.25 -3.66 -6.83
C ILE A 134 12.01 -2.51 -7.49
N PRO A 135 12.90 -2.77 -8.49
CA PRO A 135 13.58 -1.73 -9.23
C PRO A 135 12.60 -0.74 -9.87
N ARG A 136 13.04 0.51 -10.01
CA ARG A 136 12.25 1.58 -10.62
C ARG A 136 11.79 1.22 -12.04
N GLU A 137 12.67 0.67 -12.86
CA GLU A 137 12.38 0.32 -14.25
C GLU A 137 11.26 -0.71 -14.36
N ASP A 138 11.22 -1.69 -13.46
CA ASP A 138 10.17 -2.71 -13.43
C ASP A 138 8.83 -2.13 -12.99
N PHE A 139 8.86 -1.17 -12.06
CA PHE A 139 7.66 -0.45 -11.63
C PHE A 139 7.11 0.44 -12.74
N GLU A 140 7.97 1.18 -13.44
CA GLU A 140 7.60 2.03 -14.57
C GLU A 140 7.02 1.19 -15.72
N SER A 141 7.66 0.06 -16.06
CA SER A 141 7.14 -0.88 -17.06
C SER A 141 5.76 -1.41 -16.66
N LEU A 142 5.58 -1.82 -15.39
CA LEU A 142 4.30 -2.32 -14.90
C LEU A 142 3.17 -1.29 -15.03
N ILE A 143 3.45 -0.02 -14.71
CA ILE A 143 2.47 1.06 -14.82
C ILE A 143 2.16 1.36 -16.29
N ASN A 144 3.17 1.41 -17.15
CA ASN A 144 3.00 1.75 -18.55
C ASN A 144 2.25 0.65 -19.33
N ASP A 145 2.57 -0.61 -19.03
CA ASP A 145 2.04 -1.75 -19.77
C ASP A 145 0.67 -2.23 -19.24
N ASN A 146 0.26 -1.77 -18.04
CA ASN A 146 -0.97 -2.23 -17.42
C ASN A 146 -1.84 -1.07 -16.89
N PRO A 147 -2.80 -0.57 -17.71
CA PRO A 147 -3.69 0.52 -17.32
C PRO A 147 -4.52 0.26 -16.06
N GLU A 148 -4.79 -1.02 -15.74
CA GLU A 148 -5.56 -1.39 -14.56
C GLU A 148 -4.72 -1.23 -13.28
N VAL A 149 -3.44 -1.58 -13.35
CA VAL A 149 -2.48 -1.32 -12.26
C VAL A 149 -2.33 0.19 -12.05
N THR A 150 -2.16 0.95 -13.14
CA THR A 150 -2.09 2.42 -13.08
C THR A 150 -3.30 3.02 -12.39
N ARG A 151 -4.52 2.59 -12.76
CA ARG A 151 -5.76 3.06 -12.12
C ARG A 151 -5.80 2.75 -10.63
N LYS A 152 -5.24 1.62 -10.20
CA LYS A 152 -5.14 1.26 -8.78
C LYS A 152 -4.18 2.17 -8.02
N PHE A 153 -3.00 2.46 -8.57
CA PHE A 153 -2.07 3.41 -7.95
C PHE A 153 -2.66 4.82 -7.87
N ILE A 154 -3.41 5.25 -8.89
CA ILE A 154 -4.17 6.52 -8.85
C ILE A 154 -5.21 6.48 -7.72
N GLY A 155 -5.95 5.39 -7.56
CA GLY A 155 -6.90 5.21 -6.45
C GLY A 155 -6.22 5.26 -5.07
N MET A 156 -5.07 4.62 -4.92
CA MET A 156 -4.28 4.69 -3.67
C MET A 156 -3.80 6.13 -3.39
N LEU A 157 -3.34 6.87 -4.41
CA LEU A 157 -2.97 8.27 -4.26
C LEU A 157 -4.16 9.13 -3.83
N ALA A 158 -5.32 8.94 -4.44
CA ALA A 158 -6.54 9.67 -4.09
C ALA A 158 -6.97 9.37 -2.64
N SER A 159 -6.93 8.09 -2.21
CA SER A 159 -7.21 7.71 -0.82
C SER A 159 -6.21 8.35 0.15
N ASN A 160 -4.91 8.35 -0.19
CA ASN A 160 -3.89 8.98 0.63
C ASN A 160 -4.14 10.49 0.80
N VAL A 161 -4.60 11.20 -0.22
CA VAL A 161 -4.94 12.62 -0.12
C VAL A 161 -6.07 12.82 0.88
N SER A 162 -7.17 12.07 0.78
CA SER A 162 -8.31 12.16 1.70
C SER A 162 -7.91 11.84 3.16
N GLU A 163 -7.11 10.79 3.36
CA GLU A 163 -6.59 10.44 4.69
C GLU A 163 -5.72 11.56 5.28
N LYS A 164 -4.90 12.23 4.44
CA LYS A 164 -4.08 13.36 4.88
C LYS A 164 -4.91 14.59 5.23
N GLU A 165 -5.97 14.87 4.49
CA GLU A 165 -6.91 15.96 4.80
C GLU A 165 -7.59 15.72 6.15
N GLU A 166 -8.07 14.50 6.43
CA GLU A 166 -8.65 14.13 7.72
C GLU A 166 -7.62 14.26 8.87
N GLN A 167 -6.40 13.80 8.64
CA GLN A 167 -5.32 13.92 9.61
C GLN A 167 -5.00 15.39 9.94
N LEU A 168 -4.93 16.25 8.92
CA LEU A 168 -4.71 17.70 9.10
C LEU A 168 -5.85 18.36 9.90
N LEU A 169 -7.10 18.03 9.60
CA LEU A 169 -8.26 18.50 10.38
C LEU A 169 -8.17 18.03 11.82
N GLY A 170 -7.77 16.78 12.05
CA GLY A 170 -7.55 16.22 13.38
C GLY A 170 -6.47 16.99 14.17
N LEU A 171 -5.35 17.29 13.54
CA LEU A 171 -4.27 18.08 14.14
C LEU A 171 -4.71 19.52 14.48
N ALA A 172 -5.51 20.14 13.60
CA ALA A 172 -5.93 21.52 13.76
C ALA A 172 -7.03 21.72 14.84
N TYR A 173 -7.97 20.77 14.94
CA TYR A 173 -9.20 20.98 15.73
C TYR A 173 -9.40 20.00 16.87
N ASN A 174 -8.73 18.84 16.89
CA ASN A 174 -8.92 17.85 17.93
C ASN A 174 -8.03 18.09 19.15
N SER A 175 -8.60 17.89 20.34
CA SER A 175 -7.80 17.88 21.58
C SER A 175 -6.80 16.70 21.57
N LEU A 176 -5.73 16.81 22.37
CA LEU A 176 -4.74 15.75 22.49
C LEU A 176 -5.37 14.39 22.85
N ARG A 177 -6.35 14.39 23.77
CA ARG A 177 -7.06 13.15 24.16
C ARG A 177 -7.78 12.52 22.98
N LYS A 178 -8.43 13.33 22.16
CA LYS A 178 -9.12 12.85 20.96
C LYS A 178 -8.13 12.33 19.92
N ARG A 179 -7.03 13.04 19.69
CA ARG A 179 -5.97 12.59 18.75
C ARG A 179 -5.37 11.24 19.17
N VAL A 180 -5.12 11.02 20.46
CA VAL A 180 -4.64 9.72 20.97
C VAL A 180 -5.69 8.62 20.75
N ALA A 181 -6.98 8.91 20.97
CA ALA A 181 -8.05 7.95 20.71
C ALA A 181 -8.16 7.62 19.21
N ASP A 182 -8.10 8.64 18.34
CA ASP A 182 -8.13 8.48 16.88
C ASP A 182 -6.91 7.68 16.39
N ALA A 183 -5.72 7.89 16.96
CA ALA A 183 -4.52 7.12 16.68
C ALA A 183 -4.70 5.63 17.03
N LEU A 184 -5.28 5.31 18.19
CA LEU A 184 -5.56 3.93 18.59
C LEU A 184 -6.58 3.25 17.66
N ILE A 185 -7.63 3.97 17.26
CA ILE A 185 -8.62 3.48 16.29
C ILE A 185 -7.98 3.24 14.91
N THR A 186 -7.11 4.14 14.47
CA THR A 186 -6.37 3.99 13.21
C THR A 186 -5.47 2.76 13.24
N LEU A 187 -4.75 2.52 14.34
CA LEU A 187 -3.93 1.33 14.53
C LEU A 187 -4.77 0.05 14.53
N GLU A 188 -5.93 0.05 15.20
CA GLU A 188 -6.85 -1.08 15.15
C GLU A 188 -7.32 -1.36 13.72
N LYS A 189 -7.86 -0.37 13.03
CA LYS A 189 -8.35 -0.51 11.65
C LYS A 189 -7.24 -0.98 10.70
N LYS A 190 -6.02 -0.47 10.87
CA LYS A 190 -4.89 -0.80 9.99
C LYS A 190 -4.38 -2.22 10.22
N TYR A 191 -4.26 -2.67 11.47
CA TYR A 191 -3.54 -3.89 11.83
C TYR A 191 -4.40 -5.05 12.32
N LYS A 192 -5.70 -4.85 12.57
CA LYS A 192 -6.61 -5.92 12.97
C LYS A 192 -6.81 -6.90 11.83
N LYS A 193 -6.52 -8.18 12.09
CA LYS A 193 -6.87 -9.28 11.16
C LYS A 193 -8.33 -9.68 11.37
N PRO A 194 -9.06 -10.11 10.31
CA PRO A 194 -10.49 -10.43 10.40
C PRO A 194 -10.84 -11.44 11.52
N ASP A 195 -9.96 -12.41 11.78
CA ASP A 195 -10.20 -13.51 12.71
C ASP A 195 -9.52 -13.32 14.08
N SER A 196 -8.92 -12.15 14.36
CA SER A 196 -8.21 -11.90 15.62
C SER A 196 -9.09 -11.16 16.63
N LEU A 197 -9.59 -11.89 17.63
CA LEU A 197 -10.21 -11.34 18.84
C LEU A 197 -9.59 -12.02 20.05
N PRO A 198 -9.07 -11.25 21.04
CA PRO A 198 -8.96 -9.79 21.09
C PRO A 198 -7.83 -9.23 20.22
N PHE A 199 -7.98 -7.99 19.72
CA PHE A 199 -6.91 -7.25 19.04
C PHE A 199 -5.86 -6.80 20.05
N SER A 200 -4.59 -7.08 19.75
CA SER A 200 -3.44 -6.62 20.54
C SER A 200 -2.36 -6.09 19.61
N ILE A 201 -1.78 -4.96 19.96
CA ILE A 201 -0.66 -4.37 19.23
C ILE A 201 0.42 -3.92 20.22
N HIS A 202 1.68 -4.24 19.91
CA HIS A 202 2.84 -3.77 20.66
C HIS A 202 3.42 -2.56 19.95
N ILE A 203 3.22 -1.38 20.55
CA ILE A 203 3.72 -0.10 20.04
C ILE A 203 4.42 0.66 21.18
N SER A 204 5.48 1.40 20.87
CA SER A 204 6.13 2.26 21.85
C SER A 204 5.25 3.49 22.15
N ARG A 205 5.46 4.09 23.33
CA ARG A 205 4.78 5.35 23.66
C ARG A 205 5.19 6.49 22.73
N GLU A 206 6.44 6.47 22.29
CA GLU A 206 7.01 7.41 21.34
C GLU A 206 6.31 7.30 19.97
N ASP A 207 6.21 6.08 19.41
CA ASP A 207 5.53 5.87 18.15
C ASP A 207 4.04 6.26 18.24
N LEU A 208 3.37 5.96 19.37
CA LEU A 208 1.97 6.38 19.56
C LEU A 208 1.84 7.90 19.63
N ALA A 209 2.78 8.59 20.28
CA ALA A 209 2.80 10.05 20.34
C ALA A 209 3.06 10.67 18.95
N ASN A 210 3.92 10.04 18.14
CA ASN A 210 4.24 10.50 16.79
C ASN A 210 3.10 10.24 15.78
N ILE A 211 2.16 9.34 16.10
CA ILE A 211 0.95 9.09 15.29
C ILE A 211 -0.18 10.05 15.71
N ALA A 212 -0.27 10.41 16.99
CA ALA A 212 -1.31 11.26 17.57
C ALA A 212 -1.04 12.76 17.34
#